data_6137ac3399fc6061db5a7ef91cfbb1be
#
_entry.id   6137ac3399fc6061db5a7ef91cfbb1be
#
_cell.length_a   1.000
_cell.length_b   1.000
_cell.length_c   1.000
_cell.angle_alpha   90.00
_cell.angle_beta   90.00
_cell.angle_gamma   90.00
#
_symmetry.space_group_name_H-M   'P 1'
#
loop_
_entity.id
_entity.type
_entity.pdbx_description
1 polymer ?
#
loop_
_entity_poly.entity_id
_entity_poly.type
_entity_poly.pdbx_seq_one_letter_code
_entity_poly.pdbx_strand_id
1 'polypeptide(L)'
;MSTSTPRVIAVVQARLGSQRFPRKVLADIAGQPALQLLVSRLQRSASVDGICLAIPDSDDNAPLVDWALRFDPSLSISKGSELDVLDRFCSAAGLMAAKVVVRITGDCPFVDPAVVDEVVKALINSGARYASTDETFPDGFDVEAFWLTDLIDANHHATEPYDREHVTPFLRRKFAADLVTVTRSTNLSNIRLTLDERVDLEVMRGVMGVIGRTDFDLQDIQQLVSEQPELFHSNSHINRNEGAKMSTGEKLWSRAKQVIPGGNMLLSKRAEMHLPVGWPAYFSRAKGCRVWDLDGRELIDTGLFGVGTNILGFGRPEVDDAVMKTIQDGNMSTLNCPEEVYLAEQLIEMHPWSGMVRFARSGGEICAIAARIGRAHSGKSTVAFSGYHGWHDWYLAANLSADSALDGHLLPGLAPRGVPRGLAGSAKPFNYNDIEHLKNILEEGDVGVIYMEVRRGSEPAEGFLEGVRKLA
;
A
#
# COMPACT_ATOMS: atom_id res chain seq x y z
N MET A 1 -43.71 -35.89 0.60
CA MET A 1 -42.34 -35.81 1.15
C MET A 1 -42.26 -34.53 1.94
N SER A 2 -42.05 -34.61 3.24
CA SER A 2 -41.87 -33.40 4.08
C SER A 2 -40.60 -32.71 3.64
N THR A 3 -40.73 -31.57 2.98
CA THR A 3 -39.58 -30.70 2.64
C THR A 3 -39.17 -30.00 3.93
N SER A 4 -38.25 -30.65 4.67
CA SER A 4 -37.60 -29.93 5.78
C SER A 4 -36.86 -28.72 5.18
N THR A 5 -37.08 -27.55 5.77
CA THR A 5 -36.37 -26.32 5.42
C THR A 5 -34.87 -26.60 5.47
N PRO A 6 -34.10 -26.19 4.45
CA PRO A 6 -32.63 -26.45 4.42
C PRO A 6 -31.97 -25.71 5.58
N ARG A 7 -31.00 -26.36 6.23
CA ARG A 7 -30.22 -25.76 7.33
C ARG A 7 -29.37 -24.61 6.80
N VAL A 8 -29.58 -23.42 7.32
CA VAL A 8 -28.92 -22.17 6.93
C VAL A 8 -27.87 -21.77 7.97
N ILE A 9 -26.64 -21.65 7.57
CA ILE A 9 -25.53 -21.25 8.44
C ILE A 9 -24.91 -19.95 7.96
N ALA A 10 -24.84 -18.96 8.83
CA ALA A 10 -24.07 -17.76 8.60
C ALA A 10 -22.60 -18.00 8.95
N VAL A 11 -21.73 -17.85 7.96
CA VAL A 11 -20.28 -17.90 8.15
C VAL A 11 -19.77 -16.48 8.16
N VAL A 12 -19.20 -16.08 9.30
CA VAL A 12 -18.63 -14.75 9.52
C VAL A 12 -17.11 -14.84 9.46
N GLN A 13 -16.49 -14.27 8.43
CA GLN A 13 -15.04 -14.18 8.39
C GLN A 13 -14.53 -13.05 9.26
N ALA A 14 -13.58 -13.31 10.15
CA ALA A 14 -12.96 -12.31 11.00
C ALA A 14 -11.47 -12.58 11.19
N ARG A 15 -10.65 -11.51 11.20
CA ARG A 15 -9.21 -11.56 11.51
C ARG A 15 -8.76 -10.28 12.19
N LEU A 16 -7.64 -10.35 12.94
CA LEU A 16 -7.03 -9.20 13.60
C LEU A 16 -6.01 -8.47 12.71
N GLY A 17 -5.48 -9.15 11.69
CA GLY A 17 -4.42 -8.68 10.79
C GLY A 17 -4.87 -7.70 9.70
N SER A 18 -5.86 -6.84 9.96
CA SER A 18 -6.24 -5.78 9.01
C SER A 18 -5.11 -4.76 8.85
N GLN A 19 -4.71 -4.47 7.62
CA GLN A 19 -3.59 -3.56 7.33
C GLN A 19 -3.96 -2.09 7.53
N ARG A 20 -5.17 -1.67 7.12
CA ARG A 20 -5.65 -0.29 7.21
C ARG A 20 -6.08 0.09 8.62
N PHE A 21 -6.71 -0.82 9.34
CA PHE A 21 -7.12 -0.64 10.71
C PHE A 21 -6.91 -1.95 11.50
N PRO A 22 -5.73 -2.15 12.12
CA PRO A 22 -5.44 -3.35 12.92
C PRO A 22 -6.46 -3.55 14.03
N ARG A 23 -6.88 -4.82 14.20
CA ARG A 23 -7.86 -5.25 15.21
C ARG A 23 -9.26 -4.59 15.07
N LYS A 24 -9.63 -4.09 13.89
CA LYS A 24 -10.88 -3.38 13.62
C LYS A 24 -12.14 -4.12 14.13
N VAL A 25 -12.17 -5.45 13.99
CA VAL A 25 -13.32 -6.27 14.42
C VAL A 25 -13.55 -6.26 15.95
N LEU A 26 -12.53 -5.89 16.74
CA LEU A 26 -12.63 -5.71 18.18
C LEU A 26 -12.68 -4.22 18.59
N ALA A 27 -12.75 -3.29 17.62
CA ALA A 27 -12.90 -1.87 17.93
C ALA A 27 -14.23 -1.61 18.63
N ASP A 28 -14.20 -0.72 19.61
CA ASP A 28 -15.39 -0.36 20.39
C ASP A 28 -16.38 0.48 19.57
N ILE A 29 -17.62 0.00 19.48
CA ILE A 29 -18.77 0.73 18.95
C ILE A 29 -19.84 0.73 20.03
N ALA A 30 -20.11 1.89 20.62
CA ALA A 30 -21.12 2.07 21.67
C ALA A 30 -20.98 1.11 22.87
N GLY A 31 -19.73 0.90 23.36
CA GLY A 31 -19.43 0.12 24.55
C GLY A 31 -19.26 -1.38 24.32
N GLN A 32 -19.23 -1.84 23.07
CA GLN A 32 -19.00 -3.24 22.72
C GLN A 32 -18.15 -3.40 21.46
N PRO A 33 -17.42 -4.51 21.29
CA PRO A 33 -16.69 -4.81 20.08
C PRO A 33 -17.58 -4.83 18.83
N ALA A 34 -17.07 -4.33 17.69
CA ALA A 34 -17.80 -4.35 16.42
C ALA A 34 -18.31 -5.74 16.04
N LEU A 35 -17.50 -6.79 16.22
CA LEU A 35 -17.89 -8.16 15.96
C LEU A 35 -18.99 -8.66 16.91
N GLN A 36 -19.02 -8.18 18.16
CA GLN A 36 -20.10 -8.50 19.10
C GLN A 36 -21.41 -7.92 18.61
N LEU A 37 -21.40 -6.67 18.18
CA LEU A 37 -22.57 -6.03 17.62
C LEU A 37 -23.09 -6.81 16.39
N LEU A 38 -22.18 -7.17 15.46
CA LEU A 38 -22.51 -7.98 14.29
C LEU A 38 -23.18 -9.30 14.66
N VAL A 39 -22.54 -10.10 15.54
CA VAL A 39 -23.04 -11.43 15.90
C VAL A 39 -24.38 -11.32 16.62
N SER A 40 -24.52 -10.39 17.57
CA SER A 40 -25.78 -10.17 18.30
C SER A 40 -26.93 -9.75 17.38
N ARG A 41 -26.65 -8.97 16.33
CA ARG A 41 -27.65 -8.62 15.32
C ARG A 41 -27.99 -9.82 14.45
N LEU A 42 -27.00 -10.56 13.97
CA LEU A 42 -27.18 -11.72 13.12
C LEU A 42 -27.95 -12.85 13.82
N GLN A 43 -27.80 -13.04 15.14
CA GLN A 43 -28.59 -13.98 15.97
C GLN A 43 -30.10 -13.68 15.98
N ARG A 44 -30.52 -12.50 15.53
CA ARG A 44 -31.93 -12.10 15.42
C ARG A 44 -32.55 -12.46 14.06
N SER A 45 -31.78 -12.96 13.10
CA SER A 45 -32.33 -13.46 11.83
C SER A 45 -33.21 -14.69 12.07
N ALA A 46 -34.38 -14.68 11.48
CA ALA A 46 -35.34 -15.80 11.56
C ALA A 46 -34.98 -16.95 10.60
N SER A 47 -34.11 -16.71 9.64
CA SER A 47 -33.72 -17.69 8.62
C SER A 47 -32.38 -18.39 8.92
N VAL A 48 -31.58 -17.89 9.86
CA VAL A 48 -30.26 -18.44 10.21
C VAL A 48 -30.35 -19.40 11.36
N ASP A 49 -30.00 -20.68 11.15
CA ASP A 49 -30.03 -21.74 12.15
C ASP A 49 -28.80 -21.78 13.05
N GLY A 50 -27.72 -21.10 12.66
CA GLY A 50 -26.49 -21.03 13.43
C GLY A 50 -25.43 -20.12 12.79
N ILE A 51 -24.47 -19.69 13.62
CA ILE A 51 -23.37 -18.81 13.22
C ILE A 51 -22.04 -19.52 13.46
N CYS A 52 -21.13 -19.44 12.50
CA CYS A 52 -19.77 -19.92 12.62
C CYS A 52 -18.76 -18.80 12.31
N LEU A 53 -17.84 -18.54 13.24
CA LEU A 53 -16.73 -17.64 12.99
C LEU A 53 -15.62 -18.39 12.25
N ALA A 54 -15.26 -17.93 11.06
CA ALA A 54 -14.16 -18.43 10.25
C ALA A 54 -12.93 -17.56 10.48
N ILE A 55 -11.98 -18.04 11.33
CA ILE A 55 -10.82 -17.29 11.84
C ILE A 55 -9.54 -17.91 11.27
N PRO A 56 -8.50 -17.10 10.88
CA PRO A 56 -7.20 -17.66 10.52
C PRO A 56 -6.54 -18.44 11.67
N ASP A 57 -5.92 -19.57 11.36
CA ASP A 57 -5.19 -20.38 12.32
C ASP A 57 -3.78 -19.82 12.51
N SER A 58 -3.66 -18.77 13.31
CA SER A 58 -2.40 -18.15 13.70
C SER A 58 -2.47 -17.59 15.11
N ASP A 59 -1.34 -17.52 15.79
CA ASP A 59 -1.23 -17.01 17.17
C ASP A 59 -1.72 -15.56 17.28
N ASP A 60 -1.54 -14.75 16.26
CA ASP A 60 -2.01 -13.37 16.21
C ASP A 60 -3.53 -13.25 16.35
N ASN A 61 -4.28 -14.29 15.97
CA ASN A 61 -5.74 -14.35 16.09
C ASN A 61 -6.24 -15.01 17.38
N ALA A 62 -5.35 -15.51 18.26
CA ALA A 62 -5.75 -16.10 19.55
C ALA A 62 -6.64 -15.15 20.41
N PRO A 63 -6.36 -13.82 20.49
CA PRO A 63 -7.24 -12.91 21.23
C PRO A 63 -8.67 -12.84 20.69
N LEU A 64 -8.88 -13.08 19.39
CA LEU A 64 -10.20 -13.12 18.78
C LEU A 64 -10.98 -14.38 19.17
N VAL A 65 -10.28 -15.52 19.22
CA VAL A 65 -10.84 -16.80 19.71
C VAL A 65 -11.21 -16.69 21.17
N ASP A 66 -10.32 -16.15 22.01
CA ASP A 66 -10.56 -15.93 23.42
C ASP A 66 -11.74 -14.99 23.70
N TRP A 67 -11.88 -13.97 22.88
CA TRP A 67 -13.05 -13.07 22.95
C TRP A 67 -14.32 -13.83 22.60
N ALA A 68 -14.34 -14.58 21.49
CA ALA A 68 -15.54 -15.30 21.04
C ALA A 68 -16.05 -16.29 22.09
N LEU A 69 -15.14 -17.06 22.69
CA LEU A 69 -15.48 -18.04 23.75
C LEU A 69 -15.98 -17.38 25.05
N ARG A 70 -15.54 -16.16 25.35
CA ARG A 70 -16.05 -15.39 26.51
C ARG A 70 -17.39 -14.74 26.22
N PHE A 71 -17.61 -14.29 24.98
CA PHE A 71 -18.85 -13.65 24.57
C PHE A 71 -20.00 -14.66 24.51
N ASP A 72 -19.80 -15.77 23.83
CA ASP A 72 -20.80 -16.84 23.70
C ASP A 72 -20.08 -18.19 23.55
N PRO A 73 -20.01 -19.00 24.64
CA PRO A 73 -19.37 -20.31 24.60
C PRO A 73 -19.99 -21.31 23.61
N SER A 74 -21.22 -21.05 23.14
CA SER A 74 -21.91 -21.89 22.15
C SER A 74 -21.59 -21.51 20.72
N LEU A 75 -20.88 -20.37 20.50
CA LEU A 75 -20.53 -19.87 19.18
C LEU A 75 -19.50 -20.81 18.53
N SER A 76 -19.83 -21.31 17.36
CA SER A 76 -18.94 -22.19 16.61
C SER A 76 -17.78 -21.41 16.00
N ILE A 77 -16.55 -21.97 16.12
CA ILE A 77 -15.34 -21.40 15.58
C ILE A 77 -14.69 -22.44 14.66
N SER A 78 -14.38 -22.02 13.43
CA SER A 78 -13.58 -22.80 12.49
C SER A 78 -12.28 -22.06 12.18
N LYS A 79 -11.15 -22.74 12.34
CA LYS A 79 -9.82 -22.19 12.03
C LYS A 79 -9.33 -22.73 10.70
N GLY A 80 -8.56 -21.91 9.95
CA GLY A 80 -8.00 -22.32 8.66
C GLY A 80 -7.01 -21.32 8.10
N SER A 81 -6.64 -21.48 6.82
CA SER A 81 -5.64 -20.64 6.15
C SER A 81 -5.98 -19.15 6.22
N GLU A 82 -4.99 -18.29 6.41
CA GLU A 82 -5.16 -16.84 6.32
C GLU A 82 -5.35 -16.40 4.87
N LEU A 83 -4.61 -16.99 3.95
CA LEU A 83 -4.62 -16.62 2.52
C LEU A 83 -5.75 -17.28 1.75
N ASP A 84 -6.13 -18.51 2.13
CA ASP A 84 -7.18 -19.27 1.49
C ASP A 84 -8.50 -19.16 2.27
N VAL A 85 -9.19 -18.05 2.05
CA VAL A 85 -10.47 -17.76 2.72
C VAL A 85 -11.57 -18.68 2.21
N LEU A 86 -11.56 -19.05 0.93
CA LEU A 86 -12.55 -19.95 0.34
C LEU A 86 -12.53 -21.33 1.01
N ASP A 87 -11.35 -21.92 1.20
CA ASP A 87 -11.20 -23.19 1.93
C ASP A 87 -11.66 -23.08 3.38
N ARG A 88 -11.34 -21.97 4.04
CA ARG A 88 -11.80 -21.70 5.41
C ARG A 88 -13.32 -21.59 5.52
N PHE A 89 -13.99 -21.01 4.50
CA PHE A 89 -15.45 -20.97 4.42
C PHE A 89 -16.05 -22.37 4.24
N CYS A 90 -15.46 -23.19 3.36
CA CYS A 90 -15.89 -24.59 3.17
C CYS A 90 -15.78 -25.36 4.47
N SER A 91 -14.69 -25.25 5.17
CA SER A 91 -14.45 -25.91 6.45
C SER A 91 -15.46 -25.48 7.52
N ALA A 92 -15.72 -24.17 7.64
CA ALA A 92 -16.71 -23.62 8.58
C ALA A 92 -18.12 -24.09 8.28
N ALA A 93 -18.53 -24.04 7.02
CA ALA A 93 -19.86 -24.49 6.59
C ALA A 93 -20.04 -25.99 6.74
N GLY A 94 -19.01 -26.79 6.46
CA GLY A 94 -18.98 -28.24 6.64
C GLY A 94 -19.08 -28.64 8.12
N LEU A 95 -18.36 -27.99 9.00
CA LEU A 95 -18.40 -28.19 10.45
C LEU A 95 -19.83 -28.05 10.99
N MET A 96 -20.58 -27.11 10.46
CA MET A 96 -21.96 -26.81 10.88
C MET A 96 -23.02 -27.62 10.14
N ALA A 97 -22.62 -28.52 9.23
CA ALA A 97 -23.52 -29.29 8.37
C ALA A 97 -24.54 -28.38 7.62
N ALA A 98 -24.07 -27.25 7.11
CA ALA A 98 -24.88 -26.32 6.34
C ALA A 98 -25.45 -26.97 5.09
N LYS A 99 -26.62 -26.48 4.64
CA LYS A 99 -27.14 -26.71 3.28
C LYS A 99 -27.08 -25.41 2.48
N VAL A 100 -27.43 -24.31 3.14
CA VAL A 100 -27.30 -22.95 2.64
C VAL A 100 -26.25 -22.23 3.49
N VAL A 101 -25.35 -21.51 2.85
CA VAL A 101 -24.32 -20.70 3.49
C VAL A 101 -24.64 -19.23 3.25
N VAL A 102 -24.71 -18.46 4.33
CA VAL A 102 -24.77 -17.00 4.26
C VAL A 102 -23.38 -16.45 4.56
N ARG A 103 -22.81 -15.70 3.63
CA ARG A 103 -21.52 -15.04 3.81
C ARG A 103 -21.70 -13.66 4.40
N ILE A 104 -21.06 -13.43 5.53
CA ILE A 104 -20.97 -12.12 6.19
C ILE A 104 -19.51 -11.80 6.47
N THR A 105 -19.11 -10.56 6.23
CA THR A 105 -17.76 -10.09 6.55
C THR A 105 -17.75 -9.43 7.93
N GLY A 106 -16.71 -9.71 8.73
CA GLY A 106 -16.61 -9.26 10.13
C GLY A 106 -16.47 -7.74 10.30
N ASP A 107 -16.33 -7.00 9.22
CA ASP A 107 -16.29 -5.55 9.16
C ASP A 107 -17.63 -4.88 8.85
N CYS A 108 -18.71 -5.65 8.84
CA CYS A 108 -20.09 -5.17 8.62
C CYS A 108 -20.93 -5.23 9.93
N PRO A 109 -20.57 -4.47 11.00
CA PRO A 109 -21.21 -4.58 12.31
C PRO A 109 -22.70 -4.19 12.30
N PHE A 110 -23.15 -3.50 11.27
CA PHE A 110 -24.53 -3.05 11.10
C PHE A 110 -25.38 -3.97 10.23
N VAL A 111 -24.92 -5.20 9.98
CA VAL A 111 -25.72 -6.19 9.24
C VAL A 111 -27.18 -6.22 9.72
N ASP A 112 -28.10 -6.16 8.77
CA ASP A 112 -29.54 -6.17 9.10
C ASP A 112 -30.11 -7.60 9.02
N PRO A 113 -30.60 -8.16 10.11
CA PRO A 113 -31.16 -9.52 10.12
C PRO A 113 -32.36 -9.68 9.17
N ALA A 114 -33.17 -8.65 8.95
CA ALA A 114 -34.29 -8.71 7.99
C ALA A 114 -33.76 -8.79 6.54
N VAL A 115 -32.67 -8.10 6.19
CA VAL A 115 -32.01 -8.19 4.88
C VAL A 115 -31.42 -9.59 4.68
N VAL A 116 -30.81 -10.16 5.71
CA VAL A 116 -30.33 -11.56 5.69
C VAL A 116 -31.46 -12.53 5.38
N ASP A 117 -32.58 -12.39 6.09
CA ASP A 117 -33.78 -13.25 5.88
C ASP A 117 -34.35 -13.12 4.47
N GLU A 118 -34.33 -11.92 3.90
CA GLU A 118 -34.81 -11.65 2.55
C GLU A 118 -33.92 -12.32 1.49
N VAL A 119 -32.60 -12.22 1.61
CA VAL A 119 -31.66 -12.85 0.69
C VAL A 119 -31.72 -14.36 0.75
N VAL A 120 -31.84 -14.95 1.96
CA VAL A 120 -32.03 -16.40 2.14
C VAL A 120 -33.35 -16.88 1.51
N LYS A 121 -34.44 -16.16 1.75
CA LYS A 121 -35.74 -16.47 1.14
C LYS A 121 -35.70 -16.33 -0.38
N ALA A 122 -35.02 -15.32 -0.91
CA ALA A 122 -34.86 -15.14 -2.33
C ALA A 122 -34.14 -16.34 -2.98
N LEU A 123 -33.04 -16.82 -2.37
CA LEU A 123 -32.34 -18.02 -2.82
C LEU A 123 -33.22 -19.25 -2.84
N ILE A 124 -33.90 -19.53 -1.72
CA ILE A 124 -34.68 -20.77 -1.54
C ILE A 124 -35.91 -20.77 -2.44
N ASN A 125 -36.66 -19.65 -2.49
CA ASN A 125 -37.93 -19.58 -3.21
C ASN A 125 -37.73 -19.49 -4.74
N SER A 126 -36.69 -18.90 -5.22
CA SER A 126 -36.38 -18.82 -6.67
C SER A 126 -35.75 -20.10 -7.22
N GLY A 127 -35.19 -20.94 -6.36
CA GLY A 127 -34.35 -22.07 -6.78
C GLY A 127 -33.03 -21.66 -7.40
N ALA A 128 -32.63 -20.40 -7.28
CA ALA A 128 -31.34 -19.87 -7.78
C ALA A 128 -30.14 -20.58 -7.10
N ARG A 129 -28.98 -20.47 -7.74
CA ARG A 129 -27.73 -21.02 -7.21
C ARG A 129 -27.02 -20.03 -6.29
N TYR A 130 -27.30 -18.74 -6.47
CA TYR A 130 -26.68 -17.64 -5.74
C TYR A 130 -27.68 -16.49 -5.55
N ALA A 131 -27.68 -15.88 -4.36
CA ALA A 131 -28.48 -14.71 -4.05
C ALA A 131 -27.62 -13.65 -3.35
N SER A 132 -27.82 -12.37 -3.65
CA SER A 132 -27.13 -11.28 -2.97
C SER A 132 -27.96 -10.00 -2.93
N THR A 133 -27.56 -9.09 -2.03
CA THR A 133 -27.90 -7.67 -2.15
C THR A 133 -27.17 -7.06 -3.34
N ASP A 134 -27.67 -5.92 -3.87
CA ASP A 134 -27.02 -5.13 -4.90
C ASP A 134 -26.43 -3.82 -4.35
N GLU A 135 -25.95 -2.97 -5.27
CA GLU A 135 -25.34 -1.68 -4.92
C GLU A 135 -26.37 -0.63 -4.44
N THR A 136 -27.67 -0.89 -4.46
CA THR A 136 -28.68 0.03 -3.88
C THR A 136 -28.65 0.06 -2.35
N PHE A 137 -28.05 -0.96 -1.73
CA PHE A 137 -27.81 -0.99 -0.28
C PHE A 137 -26.58 -0.17 0.12
N PRO A 138 -26.52 0.32 1.37
CA PRO A 138 -25.28 0.89 1.90
C PRO A 138 -24.14 -0.13 1.87
N ASP A 139 -22.89 0.34 1.63
CA ASP A 139 -21.70 -0.48 1.84
C ASP A 139 -21.63 -0.92 3.31
N GLY A 140 -21.52 -2.23 3.55
CA GLY A 140 -21.62 -2.81 4.91
C GLY A 140 -22.96 -3.48 5.24
N PHE A 141 -23.94 -3.42 4.30
CA PHE A 141 -25.17 -4.23 4.34
C PHE A 141 -25.13 -5.36 3.31
N ASP A 142 -23.91 -5.74 2.90
CA ASP A 142 -23.70 -6.78 1.91
C ASP A 142 -24.00 -8.16 2.50
N VAL A 143 -24.94 -8.86 1.87
CA VAL A 143 -25.33 -10.23 2.21
C VAL A 143 -25.27 -11.09 0.95
N GLU A 144 -24.65 -12.26 1.06
CA GLU A 144 -24.57 -13.25 0.00
C GLU A 144 -25.01 -14.60 0.53
N ALA A 145 -25.84 -15.31 -0.22
CA ALA A 145 -26.30 -16.66 0.12
C ALA A 145 -26.15 -17.61 -1.06
N PHE A 146 -25.72 -18.84 -0.81
CA PHE A 146 -25.49 -19.87 -1.82
C PHE A 146 -25.54 -21.27 -1.20
N TRP A 147 -25.63 -22.29 -2.05
CA TRP A 147 -25.65 -23.67 -1.59
C TRP A 147 -24.25 -24.16 -1.22
N LEU A 148 -24.14 -24.98 -0.16
CA LEU A 148 -22.86 -25.58 0.24
C LEU A 148 -22.21 -26.39 -0.89
N THR A 149 -23.02 -27.09 -1.69
CA THR A 149 -22.53 -27.86 -2.84
C THR A 149 -21.79 -27.00 -3.84
N ASP A 150 -22.23 -25.77 -4.05
CA ASP A 150 -21.62 -24.82 -4.97
C ASP A 150 -20.34 -24.21 -4.39
N LEU A 151 -20.32 -23.98 -3.09
CA LEU A 151 -19.11 -23.54 -2.39
C LEU A 151 -18.00 -24.60 -2.44
N ILE A 152 -18.36 -25.88 -2.23
CA ILE A 152 -17.42 -27.01 -2.36
C ILE A 152 -16.88 -27.12 -3.80
N ASP A 153 -17.75 -26.98 -4.78
CA ASP A 153 -17.35 -27.00 -6.19
C ASP A 153 -16.40 -25.82 -6.51
N ALA A 154 -16.70 -24.62 -6.00
CA ALA A 154 -15.81 -23.47 -6.11
C ALA A 154 -14.43 -23.74 -5.45
N ASN A 155 -14.41 -24.35 -4.27
CA ASN A 155 -13.18 -24.71 -3.57
C ASN A 155 -12.27 -25.65 -4.37
N HIS A 156 -12.88 -26.58 -5.15
CA HIS A 156 -12.12 -27.51 -5.99
C HIS A 156 -11.62 -26.89 -7.30
N HIS A 157 -12.31 -25.89 -7.85
CA HIS A 157 -12.03 -25.40 -9.20
C HIS A 157 -11.47 -23.97 -9.26
N ALA A 158 -11.61 -23.17 -8.20
CA ALA A 158 -11.05 -21.83 -8.17
C ALA A 158 -9.54 -21.88 -7.95
N THR A 159 -8.78 -21.48 -8.95
CA THR A 159 -7.29 -21.45 -8.94
C THR A 159 -6.73 -20.04 -8.76
N GLU A 160 -7.52 -19.02 -9.10
CA GLU A 160 -7.08 -17.63 -9.03
C GLU A 160 -6.97 -17.15 -7.57
N PRO A 161 -5.86 -16.51 -7.17
CA PRO A 161 -5.69 -15.98 -5.82
C PRO A 161 -6.84 -15.07 -5.38
N TYR A 162 -7.37 -14.25 -6.29
CA TYR A 162 -8.50 -13.36 -6.04
C TYR A 162 -9.77 -14.13 -5.64
N ASP A 163 -10.07 -15.25 -6.30
CA ASP A 163 -11.21 -16.10 -5.96
C ASP A 163 -11.05 -16.78 -4.60
N ARG A 164 -9.81 -17.22 -4.30
CA ARG A 164 -9.47 -17.86 -3.02
C ARG A 164 -9.58 -16.88 -1.85
N GLU A 165 -9.17 -15.62 -2.04
CA GLU A 165 -9.25 -14.58 -1.01
C GLU A 165 -10.68 -14.07 -0.80
N HIS A 166 -11.44 -13.84 -1.89
CA HIS A 166 -12.75 -13.17 -1.82
C HIS A 166 -13.95 -14.11 -1.80
N VAL A 167 -13.74 -15.43 -1.88
CA VAL A 167 -14.74 -16.51 -1.73
C VAL A 167 -15.74 -16.59 -2.89
N THR A 168 -16.44 -15.52 -3.20
CA THR A 168 -17.63 -15.54 -4.08
C THR A 168 -17.40 -15.13 -5.54
N PRO A 169 -16.27 -14.53 -5.99
CA PRO A 169 -16.14 -14.12 -7.38
C PRO A 169 -16.24 -15.28 -8.38
N PHE A 170 -15.72 -16.48 -8.05
CA PHE A 170 -15.88 -17.66 -8.86
C PHE A 170 -17.36 -18.08 -8.98
N LEU A 171 -18.10 -18.09 -7.88
CA LEU A 171 -19.53 -18.42 -7.84
C LEU A 171 -20.35 -17.44 -8.69
N ARG A 172 -20.11 -16.15 -8.53
CA ARG A 172 -20.79 -15.08 -9.28
C ARG A 172 -20.60 -15.23 -10.78
N ARG A 173 -19.38 -15.54 -11.24
CA ARG A 173 -19.11 -15.77 -12.67
C ARG A 173 -19.78 -17.06 -13.16
N LYS A 174 -19.65 -18.13 -12.40
CA LYS A 174 -20.19 -19.44 -12.78
C LYS A 174 -21.71 -19.46 -12.88
N PHE A 175 -22.39 -18.78 -11.96
CA PHE A 175 -23.85 -18.77 -11.84
C PHE A 175 -24.51 -17.45 -12.24
N ALA A 176 -23.87 -16.69 -13.12
CA ALA A 176 -24.38 -15.37 -13.55
C ALA A 176 -25.80 -15.43 -14.14
N ALA A 177 -26.20 -16.56 -14.75
CA ALA A 177 -27.55 -16.78 -15.28
C ALA A 177 -28.55 -17.28 -14.21
N ASP A 178 -28.06 -17.83 -13.08
CA ASP A 178 -28.86 -18.40 -11.98
C ASP A 178 -28.70 -17.58 -10.70
N LEU A 179 -28.49 -16.28 -10.84
CA LEU A 179 -28.31 -15.33 -9.76
C LEU A 179 -29.63 -14.56 -9.52
N VAL A 180 -30.03 -14.43 -8.26
CA VAL A 180 -31.11 -13.55 -7.84
C VAL A 180 -30.56 -12.40 -6.99
N THR A 181 -31.03 -11.20 -7.28
CA THR A 181 -30.59 -9.99 -6.60
C THR A 181 -31.72 -9.33 -5.82
N VAL A 182 -31.48 -9.06 -4.56
CA VAL A 182 -32.36 -8.25 -3.71
C VAL A 182 -32.00 -6.79 -3.91
N THR A 183 -32.96 -5.96 -4.28
CA THR A 183 -32.77 -4.54 -4.60
C THR A 183 -33.63 -3.64 -3.72
N ARG A 184 -33.33 -2.36 -3.67
CA ARG A 184 -34.11 -1.34 -2.98
C ARG A 184 -34.53 -0.22 -3.93
N SER A 185 -35.74 0.33 -3.68
CA SER A 185 -36.21 1.51 -4.44
C SER A 185 -35.44 2.77 -4.07
N THR A 186 -35.01 2.91 -2.83
CA THR A 186 -34.14 4.00 -2.38
C THR A 186 -32.67 3.57 -2.54
N ASN A 187 -31.95 4.31 -3.36
CA ASN A 187 -30.53 4.05 -3.57
C ASN A 187 -29.67 4.69 -2.46
N LEU A 188 -28.99 3.84 -1.69
CA LEU A 188 -28.07 4.22 -0.61
C LEU A 188 -26.61 3.82 -0.92
N SER A 189 -26.27 3.63 -2.19
CA SER A 189 -24.94 3.18 -2.65
C SER A 189 -23.79 4.12 -2.25
N ASN A 190 -24.09 5.39 -1.99
CA ASN A 190 -23.15 6.40 -1.52
C ASN A 190 -22.93 6.42 -0.01
N ILE A 191 -23.67 5.59 0.75
CA ILE A 191 -23.54 5.48 2.21
C ILE A 191 -22.60 4.32 2.53
N ARG A 192 -21.57 4.64 3.32
CA ARG A 192 -20.54 3.66 3.72
C ARG A 192 -20.64 3.37 5.22
N LEU A 193 -20.96 2.12 5.53
CA LEU A 193 -21.14 1.57 6.88
C LEU A 193 -20.38 0.24 7.05
N THR A 194 -19.25 0.07 6.34
CA THR A 194 -18.28 -0.99 6.59
C THR A 194 -17.12 -0.43 7.42
N LEU A 195 -16.49 -1.24 8.26
CA LEU A 195 -15.42 -0.84 9.18
C LEU A 195 -14.04 -1.23 8.61
N ASP A 196 -13.46 -0.39 7.78
CA ASP A 196 -12.16 -0.63 7.17
C ASP A 196 -11.08 0.34 7.64
N GLU A 197 -11.45 1.56 7.93
CA GLU A 197 -10.57 2.64 8.33
C GLU A 197 -11.04 3.30 9.63
N ARG A 198 -10.16 4.12 10.25
CA ARG A 198 -10.53 4.81 11.51
C ARG A 198 -11.69 5.76 11.33
N VAL A 199 -11.79 6.42 10.19
CA VAL A 199 -12.90 7.32 9.88
C VAL A 199 -14.24 6.57 9.79
N ASP A 200 -14.25 5.32 9.33
CA ASP A 200 -15.46 4.50 9.34
C ASP A 200 -15.97 4.26 10.77
N LEU A 201 -15.06 4.04 11.73
CA LEU A 201 -15.39 3.89 13.14
C LEU A 201 -16.06 5.14 13.72
N GLU A 202 -15.58 6.32 13.33
CA GLU A 202 -16.14 7.60 13.77
C GLU A 202 -17.57 7.77 13.25
N VAL A 203 -17.81 7.47 11.97
CA VAL A 203 -19.16 7.45 11.38
C VAL A 203 -20.09 6.49 12.12
N MET A 204 -19.66 5.25 12.35
CA MET A 204 -20.46 4.25 13.04
C MET A 204 -20.79 4.66 14.48
N ARG A 205 -19.85 5.26 15.20
CA ARG A 205 -20.08 5.80 16.53
C ARG A 205 -21.08 6.95 16.51
N GLY A 206 -20.99 7.82 15.53
CA GLY A 206 -21.95 8.90 15.31
C GLY A 206 -23.35 8.35 15.07
N VAL A 207 -23.51 7.39 14.18
CA VAL A 207 -24.78 6.70 13.90
C VAL A 207 -25.34 6.07 15.16
N MET A 208 -24.54 5.30 15.91
CA MET A 208 -24.98 4.67 17.16
C MET A 208 -25.32 5.68 18.25
N GLY A 209 -24.62 6.82 18.31
CA GLY A 209 -24.90 7.91 19.25
C GLY A 209 -26.28 8.54 19.01
N VAL A 210 -26.70 8.63 17.75
CA VAL A 210 -28.04 9.16 17.41
C VAL A 210 -29.12 8.12 17.56
N ILE A 211 -28.92 6.90 17.04
CA ILE A 211 -29.94 5.84 17.11
C ILE A 211 -30.15 5.34 18.55
N GLY A 212 -29.10 5.28 19.38
CA GLY A 212 -29.18 4.94 20.81
C GLY A 212 -29.60 3.49 21.14
N ARG A 213 -29.75 2.62 20.13
CA ARG A 213 -30.19 1.20 20.30
C ARG A 213 -29.49 0.30 19.29
N THR A 214 -29.32 -0.98 19.59
CA THR A 214 -28.63 -1.96 18.73
C THR A 214 -29.59 -2.72 17.78
N ASP A 215 -30.89 -2.57 17.96
CA ASP A 215 -31.94 -3.28 17.22
C ASP A 215 -32.56 -2.44 16.07
N PHE A 216 -31.82 -1.45 15.58
CA PHE A 216 -32.20 -0.67 14.40
C PHE A 216 -32.16 -1.51 13.12
N ASP A 217 -32.87 -1.07 12.09
CA ASP A 217 -32.94 -1.70 10.77
C ASP A 217 -32.47 -0.75 9.63
N LEU A 218 -32.59 -1.21 8.39
CA LEU A 218 -32.23 -0.43 7.20
C LEU A 218 -33.11 0.83 7.07
N GLN A 219 -34.37 0.81 7.56
CA GLN A 219 -35.28 1.96 7.48
C GLN A 219 -34.81 3.07 8.43
N ASP A 220 -34.34 2.71 9.65
CA ASP A 220 -33.73 3.65 10.59
C ASP A 220 -32.49 4.36 9.94
N ILE A 221 -31.65 3.59 9.24
CA ILE A 221 -30.51 4.16 8.52
C ILE A 221 -30.97 5.09 7.39
N GLN A 222 -31.99 4.69 6.61
CA GLN A 222 -32.54 5.52 5.54
C GLN A 222 -33.11 6.83 6.09
N GLN A 223 -33.85 6.78 7.21
CA GLN A 223 -34.35 7.97 7.87
C GLN A 223 -33.20 8.87 8.35
N LEU A 224 -32.19 8.29 9.01
CA LEU A 224 -31.05 9.03 9.51
C LEU A 224 -30.26 9.72 8.39
N VAL A 225 -30.07 9.06 7.25
CA VAL A 225 -29.45 9.66 6.05
C VAL A 225 -30.23 10.86 5.55
N SER A 226 -31.57 10.81 5.63
CA SER A 226 -32.44 11.94 5.23
C SER A 226 -32.41 13.09 6.22
N GLU A 227 -32.32 12.80 7.53
CA GLU A 227 -32.41 13.79 8.59
C GLU A 227 -31.06 14.42 8.94
N GLN A 228 -29.95 13.64 8.88
CA GLN A 228 -28.60 14.05 9.28
C GLN A 228 -27.54 13.53 8.28
N PRO A 229 -27.57 13.98 7.01
CA PRO A 229 -26.65 13.50 5.98
C PRO A 229 -25.16 13.79 6.30
N GLU A 230 -24.88 14.81 7.10
CA GLU A 230 -23.54 15.21 7.50
C GLU A 230 -22.79 14.12 8.29
N LEU A 231 -23.49 13.22 8.98
CA LEU A 231 -22.90 12.07 9.69
C LEU A 231 -22.12 11.14 8.75
N PHE A 232 -22.48 11.10 7.48
CA PHE A 232 -21.93 10.18 6.48
C PHE A 232 -20.88 10.85 5.55
N HIS A 233 -20.56 12.14 5.77
CA HIS A 233 -19.67 12.86 4.86
C HIS A 233 -18.18 12.51 5.05
N SER A 234 -17.76 12.20 6.26
CA SER A 234 -16.34 12.05 6.58
C SER A 234 -15.67 10.87 5.85
N ASN A 235 -16.40 9.80 5.53
CA ASN A 235 -15.90 8.64 4.78
C ASN A 235 -16.48 8.49 3.37
N SER A 236 -17.26 9.45 2.89
CA SER A 236 -17.90 9.42 1.55
C SER A 236 -16.93 9.43 0.38
N HIS A 237 -15.67 9.83 0.61
CA HIS A 237 -14.60 9.82 -0.38
C HIS A 237 -13.99 8.43 -0.63
N ILE A 238 -14.32 7.45 0.20
CA ILE A 238 -13.80 6.07 0.10
C ILE A 238 -14.77 5.24 -0.74
N ASN A 239 -14.29 4.71 -1.86
CA ASN A 239 -15.13 3.94 -2.77
C ASN A 239 -15.42 2.53 -2.22
N ARG A 240 -16.62 2.01 -2.55
CA ARG A 240 -17.02 0.62 -2.22
C ARG A 240 -16.02 -0.37 -2.84
N ASN A 241 -15.58 -1.35 -2.07
CA ASN A 241 -14.62 -2.38 -2.48
C ASN A 241 -13.27 -1.83 -2.97
N GLU A 242 -12.88 -0.63 -2.59
CA GLU A 242 -11.60 -0.02 -2.99
C GLU A 242 -10.42 -0.92 -2.61
N GLY A 243 -10.43 -1.49 -1.41
CA GLY A 243 -9.41 -2.43 -0.95
C GLY A 243 -9.37 -3.76 -1.72
N ALA A 244 -10.49 -4.20 -2.30
CA ALA A 244 -10.56 -5.40 -3.13
C ALA A 244 -10.08 -5.16 -4.57
N LYS A 245 -10.16 -3.91 -5.05
CA LYS A 245 -9.68 -3.50 -6.37
C LYS A 245 -8.17 -3.22 -6.40
N MET A 246 -7.56 -2.99 -5.23
CA MET A 246 -6.12 -2.71 -5.14
C MET A 246 -5.29 -3.97 -5.40
N SER A 247 -4.26 -3.83 -6.23
CA SER A 247 -3.22 -4.86 -6.44
C SER A 247 -2.43 -5.14 -5.14
N THR A 248 -1.74 -6.27 -5.08
CA THR A 248 -0.85 -6.61 -3.96
C THR A 248 0.21 -5.54 -3.74
N GLY A 249 0.75 -4.98 -4.83
CA GLY A 249 1.72 -3.90 -4.78
C GLY A 249 1.16 -2.60 -4.17
N GLU A 250 -0.08 -2.22 -4.51
CA GLU A 250 -0.74 -1.03 -3.94
C GLU A 250 -1.07 -1.22 -2.45
N LYS A 251 -1.54 -2.41 -2.06
CA LYS A 251 -1.76 -2.77 -0.63
C LYS A 251 -0.45 -2.65 0.17
N LEU A 252 0.65 -3.19 -0.37
CA LEU A 252 1.95 -3.11 0.28
C LEU A 252 2.48 -1.67 0.34
N TRP A 253 2.25 -0.86 -0.70
CA TRP A 253 2.61 0.56 -0.73
C TRP A 253 1.87 1.36 0.36
N SER A 254 0.58 1.12 0.54
CA SER A 254 -0.21 1.73 1.61
C SER A 254 0.36 1.39 3.00
N ARG A 255 0.77 0.13 3.21
CA ARG A 255 1.43 -0.31 4.44
C ARG A 255 2.82 0.33 4.60
N ALA A 256 3.60 0.43 3.53
CA ALA A 256 4.92 1.04 3.56
C ALA A 256 4.88 2.49 4.05
N LYS A 257 3.89 3.28 3.63
CA LYS A 257 3.69 4.66 4.08
C LYS A 257 3.41 4.80 5.57
N GLN A 258 2.96 3.74 6.25
CA GLN A 258 2.72 3.75 7.70
C GLN A 258 3.99 3.46 8.52
N VAL A 259 4.96 2.74 7.94
CA VAL A 259 6.16 2.26 8.66
C VAL A 259 7.47 2.87 8.13
N ILE A 260 7.44 3.46 6.95
CA ILE A 260 8.59 4.12 6.32
C ILE A 260 8.20 5.55 5.97
N PRO A 261 8.86 6.58 6.49
CA PRO A 261 8.59 7.97 6.11
C PRO A 261 8.67 8.15 4.59
N GLY A 262 7.54 8.55 3.97
CA GLY A 262 7.40 8.66 2.51
C GLY A 262 7.29 7.34 1.74
N GLY A 263 7.13 6.19 2.43
CA GLY A 263 6.89 4.87 1.85
C GLY A 263 8.14 4.14 1.34
N ASN A 264 9.19 4.86 0.99
CA ASN A 264 10.49 4.33 0.56
C ASN A 264 11.60 5.37 0.74
N MET A 265 12.84 4.96 0.49
CA MET A 265 14.00 5.84 0.61
C MET A 265 14.30 6.68 -0.66
N LEU A 266 13.71 6.35 -1.82
CA LEU A 266 13.99 7.03 -3.09
C LEU A 266 12.73 7.75 -3.60
N LEU A 267 12.77 9.08 -3.67
CA LEU A 267 11.68 9.90 -4.18
C LEU A 267 11.22 9.44 -5.57
N SER A 268 12.16 9.15 -6.48
CA SER A 268 11.90 8.72 -7.85
C SER A 268 11.21 7.35 -7.97
N LYS A 269 11.06 6.60 -6.88
CA LYS A 269 10.33 5.31 -6.85
C LYS A 269 8.99 5.39 -6.13
N ARG A 270 8.55 6.56 -5.72
CA ARG A 270 7.22 6.74 -5.14
C ARG A 270 6.15 6.53 -6.21
N ALA A 271 5.12 5.76 -5.89
CA ALA A 271 4.03 5.47 -6.83
C ALA A 271 3.36 6.75 -7.36
N GLU A 272 3.19 7.74 -6.49
CA GLU A 272 2.58 9.03 -6.81
C GLU A 272 3.38 9.87 -7.82
N MET A 273 4.68 9.58 -8.01
CA MET A 273 5.52 10.25 -9.01
C MET A 273 5.31 9.72 -10.43
N HIS A 274 4.66 8.58 -10.58
CA HIS A 274 4.45 7.92 -11.86
C HIS A 274 2.97 7.88 -12.23
N LEU A 275 2.20 7.12 -11.49
CA LEU A 275 0.77 6.95 -11.70
C LEU A 275 0.09 6.86 -10.33
N PRO A 276 -0.79 7.80 -9.96
CA PRO A 276 -1.40 7.85 -8.63
C PRO A 276 -2.24 6.61 -8.31
N VAL A 277 -2.85 5.99 -9.32
CA VAL A 277 -3.65 4.78 -9.18
C VAL A 277 -3.17 3.74 -10.21
N GLY A 278 -3.02 2.48 -9.77
CA GLY A 278 -2.63 1.38 -10.65
C GLY A 278 -1.12 1.21 -10.86
N TRP A 279 -0.27 2.04 -10.23
CA TRP A 279 1.18 1.81 -10.26
C TRP A 279 1.55 0.59 -9.43
N PRO A 280 2.26 -0.43 -9.98
CA PRO A 280 2.51 -1.70 -9.30
C PRO A 280 3.46 -1.60 -8.10
N ALA A 281 4.10 -0.47 -7.84
CA ALA A 281 4.98 -0.08 -6.73
C ALA A 281 6.10 -1.07 -6.36
N TYR A 282 5.89 -2.39 -6.46
CA TYR A 282 6.83 -3.45 -6.07
C TYR A 282 6.95 -4.51 -7.15
N PHE A 283 8.12 -5.11 -7.24
CA PHE A 283 8.41 -6.21 -8.14
C PHE A 283 8.73 -7.50 -7.36
N SER A 284 8.40 -8.64 -7.95
CA SER A 284 8.78 -9.96 -7.48
C SER A 284 10.04 -10.48 -8.18
N ARG A 285 10.22 -10.11 -9.45
CA ARG A 285 11.33 -10.56 -10.30
C ARG A 285 11.62 -9.55 -11.40
N ALA A 286 12.89 -9.46 -11.81
CA ALA A 286 13.30 -8.68 -12.98
C ALA A 286 14.35 -9.45 -13.78
N LYS A 287 14.31 -9.38 -15.13
CA LYS A 287 15.30 -9.99 -16.02
C LYS A 287 15.34 -9.29 -17.39
N GLY A 288 16.51 -8.92 -17.87
CA GLY A 288 16.66 -8.13 -19.08
C GLY A 288 15.97 -6.77 -18.92
N CYS A 289 14.97 -6.48 -19.76
CA CYS A 289 14.10 -5.31 -19.61
C CYS A 289 12.72 -5.65 -19.02
N ARG A 290 12.50 -6.88 -18.57
CA ARG A 290 11.21 -7.33 -18.06
C ARG A 290 11.18 -7.32 -16.55
N VAL A 291 10.06 -6.89 -16.00
CA VAL A 291 9.79 -6.82 -14.56
C VAL A 291 8.43 -7.46 -14.30
N TRP A 292 8.32 -8.30 -13.28
CA TRP A 292 7.05 -8.87 -12.84
C TRP A 292 6.67 -8.25 -11.50
N ASP A 293 5.44 -7.75 -11.42
CA ASP A 293 4.90 -7.23 -10.17
C ASP A 293 4.57 -8.37 -9.17
N LEU A 294 4.03 -8.02 -8.01
CA LEU A 294 3.70 -9.01 -6.98
C LEU A 294 2.49 -9.91 -7.34
N ASP A 295 1.70 -9.50 -8.32
CA ASP A 295 0.57 -10.26 -8.83
C ASP A 295 0.94 -11.09 -10.07
N GLY A 296 2.23 -11.10 -10.44
CA GLY A 296 2.78 -11.88 -11.57
C GLY A 296 2.60 -11.21 -12.93
N ARG A 297 2.07 -9.99 -13.01
CA ARG A 297 1.92 -9.27 -14.28
C ARG A 297 3.28 -8.88 -14.82
N GLU A 298 3.55 -9.23 -16.07
CA GLU A 298 4.78 -8.85 -16.78
C GLU A 298 4.68 -7.41 -17.31
N LEU A 299 5.73 -6.64 -17.05
CA LEU A 299 5.91 -5.25 -17.48
C LEU A 299 7.25 -5.11 -18.20
N ILE A 300 7.35 -4.15 -19.10
CA ILE A 300 8.62 -3.77 -19.75
C ILE A 300 9.09 -2.46 -19.13
N ASP A 301 10.28 -2.46 -18.52
CA ASP A 301 10.94 -1.24 -18.06
C ASP A 301 11.59 -0.56 -19.28
N THR A 302 11.02 0.56 -19.72
CA THR A 302 11.49 1.35 -20.86
C THR A 302 12.25 2.60 -20.44
N GLY A 303 12.42 2.81 -19.13
CA GLY A 303 12.89 4.09 -18.62
C GLY A 303 14.03 4.00 -17.63
N LEU A 304 13.71 3.67 -16.40
CA LEU A 304 14.63 3.97 -15.30
C LEU A 304 15.67 2.90 -14.99
N PHE A 305 15.47 1.64 -15.38
CA PHE A 305 16.40 0.53 -15.10
C PHE A 305 17.04 0.60 -13.70
N GLY A 306 16.22 0.73 -12.66
CA GLY A 306 16.73 0.89 -11.30
C GLY A 306 17.43 2.22 -11.05
N VAL A 307 16.94 3.31 -11.66
CA VAL A 307 17.56 4.67 -11.60
C VAL A 307 18.94 4.70 -12.27
N GLY A 308 19.03 4.05 -13.45
CA GLY A 308 20.23 4.03 -14.29
C GLY A 308 21.33 3.05 -13.84
N THR A 309 21.10 2.26 -12.80
CA THR A 309 22.12 1.34 -12.28
C THR A 309 22.20 0.02 -13.05
N ASN A 310 21.14 -0.39 -13.76
CA ASN A 310 21.07 -1.66 -14.47
C ASN A 310 21.07 -1.48 -16.01
N ILE A 311 21.92 -0.64 -16.53
CA ILE A 311 22.00 -0.32 -17.97
C ILE A 311 22.25 -1.55 -18.86
N LEU A 312 22.86 -2.61 -18.30
CA LEU A 312 23.09 -3.89 -18.98
C LEU A 312 21.86 -4.80 -18.96
N GLY A 313 20.77 -4.39 -18.32
CA GLY A 313 19.60 -5.20 -18.03
C GLY A 313 19.64 -5.89 -16.68
N PHE A 314 18.47 -6.28 -16.19
CA PHE A 314 18.31 -6.98 -14.90
C PHE A 314 18.77 -8.43 -15.01
N GLY A 315 19.31 -8.99 -13.92
CA GLY A 315 19.65 -10.41 -13.82
C GLY A 315 20.65 -10.86 -14.88
N ARG A 316 21.72 -10.10 -15.07
CA ARG A 316 22.80 -10.38 -15.99
C ARG A 316 23.68 -11.51 -15.43
N PRO A 317 23.75 -12.70 -16.07
CA PRO A 317 24.42 -13.85 -15.49
C PRO A 317 25.87 -13.59 -15.11
N GLU A 318 26.64 -12.90 -15.98
CA GLU A 318 28.05 -12.62 -15.73
C GLU A 318 28.27 -11.75 -14.49
N VAL A 319 27.35 -10.85 -14.18
CA VAL A 319 27.38 -10.01 -12.96
C VAL A 319 26.91 -10.82 -11.77
N ASP A 320 25.79 -11.53 -11.91
CA ASP A 320 25.18 -12.31 -10.82
C ASP A 320 26.12 -13.41 -10.33
N ASP A 321 26.79 -14.11 -11.26
CA ASP A 321 27.74 -15.19 -10.93
C ASP A 321 28.96 -14.66 -10.18
N ALA A 322 29.49 -13.50 -10.58
CA ALA A 322 30.62 -12.84 -9.89
C ALA A 322 30.22 -12.40 -8.47
N VAL A 323 29.03 -11.81 -8.31
CA VAL A 323 28.50 -11.40 -7.00
C VAL A 323 28.25 -12.64 -6.12
N MET A 324 27.64 -13.69 -6.66
CA MET A 324 27.37 -14.92 -5.94
C MET A 324 28.65 -15.58 -5.43
N LYS A 325 29.70 -15.62 -6.28
CA LYS A 325 31.02 -16.12 -5.89
C LYS A 325 31.60 -15.32 -4.73
N THR A 326 31.55 -13.99 -4.80
CA THR A 326 32.06 -13.12 -3.74
C THR A 326 31.30 -13.34 -2.41
N ILE A 327 29.99 -13.54 -2.47
CA ILE A 327 29.19 -13.87 -1.28
C ILE A 327 29.61 -15.20 -0.67
N GLN A 328 29.86 -16.22 -1.49
CA GLN A 328 30.32 -17.55 -1.03
C GLN A 328 31.73 -17.53 -0.43
N ASP A 329 32.61 -16.68 -0.97
CA ASP A 329 33.98 -16.52 -0.48
C ASP A 329 34.08 -15.62 0.78
N GLY A 330 32.98 -14.94 1.14
CA GLY A 330 32.88 -14.01 2.27
C GLY A 330 32.96 -12.55 1.82
N ASN A 331 31.80 -11.93 1.73
CA ASN A 331 31.64 -10.55 1.18
C ASN A 331 32.07 -9.43 2.14
N MET A 332 32.51 -9.73 3.34
CA MET A 332 33.04 -8.78 4.31
C MET A 332 34.00 -9.45 5.28
N SER A 333 35.18 -8.82 5.45
CA SER A 333 36.25 -9.28 6.32
C SER A 333 36.87 -8.11 7.06
N THR A 334 37.71 -8.38 8.07
CA THR A 334 38.61 -7.40 8.68
C THR A 334 39.69 -6.94 7.70
N LEU A 335 40.05 -7.77 6.72
CA LEU A 335 41.01 -7.47 5.66
C LEU A 335 40.28 -6.71 4.52
N ASN A 336 41.07 -5.97 3.76
CA ASN A 336 40.59 -5.22 2.60
C ASN A 336 40.24 -6.17 1.43
N CYS A 337 39.32 -5.73 0.60
CA CYS A 337 38.90 -6.41 -0.61
C CYS A 337 39.84 -6.01 -1.78
N PRO A 338 40.43 -6.96 -2.51
CA PRO A 338 41.33 -6.63 -3.63
C PRO A 338 40.63 -5.95 -4.80
N GLU A 339 39.33 -6.17 -4.98
CA GLU A 339 38.50 -5.58 -6.03
C GLU A 339 38.48 -4.03 -5.95
N GLU A 340 38.66 -3.45 -4.75
CA GLU A 340 38.77 -1.99 -4.62
C GLU A 340 39.97 -1.45 -5.39
N VAL A 341 41.10 -2.17 -5.33
CA VAL A 341 42.33 -1.78 -6.05
C VAL A 341 42.12 -1.94 -7.55
N TYR A 342 41.65 -3.10 -8.00
CA TYR A 342 41.42 -3.38 -9.42
C TYR A 342 40.44 -2.40 -10.06
N LEU A 343 39.37 -2.06 -9.38
CA LEU A 343 38.39 -1.07 -9.84
C LEU A 343 39.04 0.34 -9.90
N ALA A 344 39.83 0.72 -8.89
CA ALA A 344 40.51 2.02 -8.87
C ALA A 344 41.50 2.17 -10.03
N GLU A 345 42.30 1.14 -10.32
CA GLU A 345 43.23 1.10 -11.45
C GLU A 345 42.51 1.25 -12.79
N GLN A 346 41.39 0.50 -12.97
CA GLN A 346 40.59 0.61 -14.19
C GLN A 346 39.96 2.00 -14.37
N LEU A 347 39.47 2.61 -13.28
CA LEU A 347 38.91 3.96 -13.33
C LEU A 347 39.97 5.01 -13.66
N ILE A 348 41.20 4.86 -13.15
CA ILE A 348 42.34 5.75 -13.51
C ILE A 348 42.74 5.59 -14.99
N GLU A 349 42.73 4.36 -15.50
CA GLU A 349 42.99 4.12 -16.93
C GLU A 349 41.93 4.79 -17.81
N MET A 350 40.65 4.70 -17.44
CA MET A 350 39.54 5.36 -18.14
C MET A 350 39.60 6.89 -18.02
N HIS A 351 40.19 7.42 -16.95
CA HIS A 351 40.25 8.83 -16.64
C HIS A 351 41.72 9.28 -16.39
N PRO A 352 42.56 9.41 -17.43
CA PRO A 352 44.01 9.66 -17.30
C PRO A 352 44.40 10.95 -16.57
N TRP A 353 43.46 11.88 -16.40
CA TRP A 353 43.62 13.09 -15.60
C TRP A 353 43.51 12.83 -14.08
N SER A 354 43.04 11.65 -13.67
CA SER A 354 42.87 11.25 -12.28
C SER A 354 44.15 10.56 -11.74
N GLY A 355 44.59 10.97 -10.56
CA GLY A 355 45.76 10.33 -9.90
C GLY A 355 45.33 9.24 -8.90
N MET A 356 44.19 9.36 -8.30
CA MET A 356 43.64 8.45 -7.28
C MET A 356 42.10 8.42 -7.31
N VAL A 357 41.51 7.34 -6.73
CA VAL A 357 40.08 7.15 -6.66
C VAL A 357 39.63 7.05 -5.21
N ARG A 358 38.49 7.64 -4.88
CA ARG A 358 37.82 7.49 -3.60
C ARG A 358 36.42 6.89 -3.80
N PHE A 359 36.11 5.82 -3.08
CA PHE A 359 34.80 5.16 -3.09
C PHE A 359 33.93 5.61 -1.93
N ALA A 360 32.62 5.56 -2.14
CA ALA A 360 31.56 5.71 -1.14
C ALA A 360 30.39 4.80 -1.49
N ARG A 361 29.41 4.65 -0.57
CA ARG A 361 28.29 3.73 -0.76
C ARG A 361 27.07 4.39 -1.41
N SER A 362 26.99 5.73 -1.37
CA SER A 362 25.87 6.46 -1.98
C SER A 362 26.32 7.73 -2.67
N GLY A 363 25.50 8.22 -3.63
CA GLY A 363 25.77 9.46 -4.35
C GLY A 363 25.88 10.67 -3.42
N GLY A 364 24.98 10.80 -2.45
CA GLY A 364 25.02 11.89 -1.48
C GLY A 364 26.28 11.88 -0.61
N GLU A 365 26.74 10.70 -0.20
CA GLU A 365 27.96 10.53 0.59
C GLU A 365 29.20 10.95 -0.22
N ILE A 366 29.35 10.47 -1.45
CA ILE A 366 30.53 10.84 -2.27
C ILE A 366 30.52 12.32 -2.62
N CYS A 367 29.35 12.93 -2.87
CA CYS A 367 29.23 14.36 -3.10
C CYS A 367 29.65 15.19 -1.87
N ALA A 368 29.28 14.75 -0.66
CA ALA A 368 29.72 15.39 0.58
C ALA A 368 31.24 15.26 0.80
N ILE A 369 31.81 14.08 0.49
CA ILE A 369 33.27 13.84 0.53
C ILE A 369 33.98 14.75 -0.46
N ALA A 370 33.51 14.84 -1.71
CA ALA A 370 34.10 15.68 -2.74
C ALA A 370 34.07 17.17 -2.35
N ALA A 371 32.97 17.68 -1.85
CA ALA A 371 32.83 19.05 -1.35
C ALA A 371 33.85 19.33 -0.22
N ARG A 372 34.00 18.39 0.73
CA ARG A 372 34.97 18.50 1.82
C ARG A 372 36.41 18.52 1.32
N ILE A 373 36.78 17.65 0.37
CA ILE A 373 38.10 17.60 -0.22
C ILE A 373 38.43 18.93 -0.92
N GLY A 374 37.48 19.44 -1.73
CA GLY A 374 37.65 20.72 -2.42
C GLY A 374 37.83 21.90 -1.47
N ARG A 375 37.04 21.97 -0.39
CA ARG A 375 37.20 22.98 0.68
C ARG A 375 38.57 22.87 1.37
N ALA A 376 38.99 21.65 1.71
CA ALA A 376 40.27 21.42 2.34
C ALA A 376 41.45 21.82 1.45
N HIS A 377 41.36 21.56 0.15
CA HIS A 377 42.37 21.90 -0.81
C HIS A 377 42.49 23.43 -1.06
N SER A 378 41.34 24.08 -1.21
CA SER A 378 41.27 25.53 -1.47
C SER A 378 41.48 26.41 -0.25
N GLY A 379 41.28 25.89 0.94
CA GLY A 379 41.22 26.64 2.20
C GLY A 379 40.01 27.57 2.34
N LYS A 380 39.04 27.48 1.44
CA LYS A 380 37.80 28.30 1.40
C LYS A 380 36.58 27.49 1.77
N SER A 381 35.51 28.17 2.16
CA SER A 381 34.32 27.50 2.78
C SER A 381 33.17 27.31 1.83
N THR A 382 33.02 28.12 0.78
CA THR A 382 31.81 28.13 -0.05
C THR A 382 31.96 27.20 -1.26
N VAL A 383 30.90 26.48 -1.57
CA VAL A 383 30.75 25.66 -2.79
C VAL A 383 29.74 26.36 -3.70
N ALA A 384 30.13 26.76 -4.89
CA ALA A 384 29.23 27.13 -5.97
C ALA A 384 28.82 25.87 -6.72
N PHE A 385 27.52 25.64 -6.93
CA PHE A 385 27.08 24.39 -7.55
C PHE A 385 25.91 24.58 -8.53
N SER A 386 25.80 23.64 -9.49
CA SER A 386 24.65 23.55 -10.39
C SER A 386 24.22 22.10 -10.54
N GLY A 387 22.93 21.83 -10.31
CA GLY A 387 22.35 20.49 -10.37
C GLY A 387 22.08 19.85 -9.00
N TYR A 388 21.73 18.56 -9.00
CA TYR A 388 21.44 17.79 -7.79
C TYR A 388 22.66 17.01 -7.30
N HIS A 389 23.03 17.20 -6.04
CA HIS A 389 24.22 16.60 -5.45
C HIS A 389 23.98 15.92 -4.09
N GLY A 390 22.82 15.31 -3.93
CA GLY A 390 22.46 14.54 -2.72
C GLY A 390 21.69 15.32 -1.66
N TRP A 391 21.46 14.68 -0.52
CA TRP A 391 20.58 15.14 0.55
C TRP A 391 21.32 15.63 1.81
N HIS A 392 22.65 15.78 1.75
CA HIS A 392 23.44 16.15 2.90
C HIS A 392 23.33 17.66 3.21
N ASP A 393 23.58 17.99 4.46
CA ASP A 393 23.43 19.34 4.99
C ASP A 393 24.15 20.41 4.17
N TRP A 394 25.34 20.09 3.61
CA TRP A 394 26.10 21.03 2.80
C TRP A 394 25.34 21.51 1.56
N TYR A 395 24.50 20.63 0.97
CA TYR A 395 23.70 20.94 -0.23
C TYR A 395 22.39 21.65 0.17
N LEU A 396 21.68 21.13 1.17
CA LEU A 396 20.43 21.73 1.67
C LEU A 396 20.66 23.10 2.34
N ALA A 397 21.90 23.40 2.74
CA ALA A 397 22.29 24.70 3.29
C ALA A 397 22.04 25.87 2.31
N ALA A 398 21.90 25.64 1.01
CA ALA A 398 21.53 26.66 0.04
C ALA A 398 20.19 27.33 0.41
N ASN A 399 19.19 26.56 0.87
CA ASN A 399 17.89 27.06 1.28
C ASN A 399 17.89 27.74 2.67
N LEU A 400 19.01 27.80 3.37
CA LEU A 400 19.15 28.66 4.58
C LEU A 400 19.33 30.14 4.22
N SER A 401 19.84 30.43 3.02
CA SER A 401 20.07 31.80 2.56
C SER A 401 18.90 32.37 1.75
N ALA A 402 18.16 31.51 1.03
CA ALA A 402 16.95 31.85 0.29
C ALA A 402 16.07 30.60 0.19
N ASP A 403 14.82 30.70 0.61
CA ASP A 403 13.89 29.55 0.72
C ASP A 403 13.67 28.80 -0.60
N SER A 404 13.90 29.41 -1.76
CA SER A 404 13.75 28.84 -3.11
C SER A 404 15.06 28.57 -3.85
N ALA A 405 16.20 28.63 -3.17
CA ALA A 405 17.51 28.49 -3.83
C ALA A 405 17.70 27.16 -4.57
N LEU A 406 17.04 26.08 -4.13
CA LEU A 406 17.11 24.75 -4.73
C LEU A 406 15.96 24.44 -5.71
N ASP A 407 15.01 25.34 -5.92
CA ASP A 407 13.79 25.05 -6.71
C ASP A 407 14.11 24.66 -8.17
N GLY A 408 15.09 25.27 -8.78
CA GLY A 408 15.57 24.92 -10.13
C GLY A 408 16.55 23.73 -10.18
N HIS A 409 17.00 23.23 -9.03
CA HIS A 409 18.06 22.21 -8.93
C HIS A 409 17.58 20.86 -8.43
N LEU A 410 16.50 20.83 -7.65
CA LEU A 410 15.93 19.59 -7.10
C LEU A 410 14.40 19.65 -7.13
N LEU A 411 13.78 20.06 -6.04
CA LEU A 411 12.33 20.16 -5.89
C LEU A 411 11.96 21.51 -5.30
N PRO A 412 10.90 22.16 -5.80
CA PRO A 412 10.42 23.40 -5.21
C PRO A 412 9.91 23.18 -3.77
N GLY A 413 10.11 24.22 -2.94
CA GLY A 413 9.57 24.26 -1.58
C GLY A 413 10.27 23.38 -0.54
N LEU A 414 11.51 22.94 -0.77
CA LEU A 414 12.29 22.16 0.20
C LEU A 414 12.70 23.01 1.40
N ALA A 415 12.06 22.79 2.55
CA ALA A 415 12.45 23.44 3.80
C ALA A 415 13.76 22.84 4.37
N PRO A 416 14.77 23.65 4.72
CA PRO A 416 16.05 23.18 5.29
C PRO A 416 15.93 22.87 6.77
N ARG A 417 14.90 22.14 7.18
CA ARG A 417 14.63 21.78 8.58
C ARG A 417 15.70 20.82 9.08
N GLY A 418 16.30 21.13 10.22
CA GLY A 418 17.37 20.32 10.83
C GLY A 418 18.76 20.64 10.32
N VAL A 419 18.93 21.38 9.22
CA VAL A 419 20.23 21.83 8.74
C VAL A 419 20.81 22.90 9.69
N PRO A 420 22.08 22.76 10.15
CA PRO A 420 22.69 23.73 11.04
C PRO A 420 22.72 25.14 10.43
N ARG A 421 22.16 26.13 11.12
CA ARG A 421 22.06 27.51 10.60
C ARG A 421 23.42 28.16 10.31
N GLY A 422 24.49 27.73 10.99
CA GLY A 422 25.85 28.18 10.72
C GLY A 422 26.38 27.83 9.34
N LEU A 423 25.67 26.99 8.56
CA LEU A 423 26.02 26.66 7.18
C LEU A 423 25.41 27.65 6.16
N ALA A 424 24.63 28.63 6.58
CA ALA A 424 24.06 29.62 5.67
C ALA A 424 25.20 30.33 4.87
N GLY A 425 25.01 30.44 3.55
CA GLY A 425 26.01 31.00 2.62
C GLY A 425 27.17 30.09 2.21
N SER A 426 27.28 28.88 2.81
CA SER A 426 28.35 27.94 2.46
C SER A 426 28.07 27.11 1.18
N ALA A 427 26.88 27.22 0.61
CA ALA A 427 26.47 26.58 -0.64
C ALA A 427 25.64 27.57 -1.45
N LYS A 428 26.09 27.88 -2.66
CA LYS A 428 25.49 28.88 -3.56
C LYS A 428 25.18 28.25 -4.90
N PRO A 429 23.90 28.05 -5.25
CA PRO A 429 23.52 27.50 -6.55
C PRO A 429 23.67 28.54 -7.68
N PHE A 430 24.08 28.11 -8.86
CA PHE A 430 24.01 28.89 -10.09
C PHE A 430 23.24 28.14 -11.19
N ASN A 431 22.61 28.88 -12.08
CA ASN A 431 21.82 28.29 -13.16
C ASN A 431 22.75 27.64 -14.20
N TYR A 432 22.36 26.45 -14.68
CA TYR A 432 23.07 25.79 -15.76
C TYR A 432 22.98 26.63 -17.03
N ASN A 433 24.10 26.72 -17.78
CA ASN A 433 24.30 27.60 -18.96
C ASN A 433 24.32 29.10 -18.66
N ASP A 434 24.44 29.53 -17.41
CA ASP A 434 24.51 30.93 -17.00
C ASP A 434 25.90 31.24 -16.40
N ILE A 435 26.85 31.56 -17.27
CA ILE A 435 28.25 31.86 -16.87
C ILE A 435 28.35 33.18 -16.09
N GLU A 436 27.45 34.14 -16.35
CA GLU A 436 27.47 35.42 -15.64
C GLU A 436 26.97 35.25 -14.20
N HIS A 437 25.95 34.41 -13.98
CA HIS A 437 25.55 34.07 -12.64
C HIS A 437 26.69 33.44 -11.81
N LEU A 438 27.44 32.52 -12.42
CA LEU A 438 28.65 31.95 -11.76
C LEU A 438 29.69 33.01 -11.45
N LYS A 439 29.99 33.93 -12.38
CA LYS A 439 30.93 35.04 -12.15
C LYS A 439 30.53 35.89 -10.94
N ASN A 440 29.26 36.30 -10.88
CA ASN A 440 28.75 37.09 -9.77
C ASN A 440 28.95 36.39 -8.43
N ILE A 441 28.72 35.05 -8.35
CA ILE A 441 28.97 34.28 -7.14
C ILE A 441 30.46 34.26 -6.76
N LEU A 442 31.35 34.17 -7.75
CA LEU A 442 32.80 34.13 -7.54
C LEU A 442 33.36 35.48 -7.07
N GLU A 443 32.76 36.60 -7.52
CA GLU A 443 33.11 37.95 -7.11
C GLU A 443 32.81 38.24 -5.64
N GLU A 444 31.86 37.53 -5.03
CA GLU A 444 31.60 37.63 -3.60
C GLU A 444 32.73 37.08 -2.71
N GLY A 445 33.72 36.41 -3.30
CA GLY A 445 34.88 35.81 -2.63
C GLY A 445 34.57 34.45 -1.95
N ASP A 446 35.49 33.92 -1.20
CA ASP A 446 35.42 32.66 -0.41
C ASP A 446 34.88 31.40 -1.14
N VAL A 447 34.67 31.42 -2.47
CA VAL A 447 34.31 30.22 -3.24
C VAL A 447 35.56 29.37 -3.46
N GLY A 448 35.56 28.16 -2.92
CA GLY A 448 36.67 27.21 -3.01
C GLY A 448 36.42 26.02 -3.94
N VAL A 449 35.17 25.81 -4.34
CA VAL A 449 34.78 24.66 -5.16
C VAL A 449 33.66 25.09 -6.11
N ILE A 450 33.84 24.74 -7.38
CA ILE A 450 32.76 24.73 -8.37
C ILE A 450 32.34 23.25 -8.55
N TYR A 451 31.05 22.94 -8.30
CA TYR A 451 30.53 21.58 -8.35
C TYR A 451 29.30 21.53 -9.23
N MET A 452 29.34 20.80 -10.36
CA MET A 452 28.24 20.80 -11.31
C MET A 452 28.10 19.46 -12.05
N GLU A 453 26.90 19.18 -12.53
CA GLU A 453 26.65 18.16 -13.55
C GLU A 453 27.18 18.68 -14.89
N VAL A 454 27.94 17.86 -15.64
CA VAL A 454 28.43 18.22 -16.97
C VAL A 454 27.27 18.39 -17.97
N ARG A 455 26.25 17.57 -17.84
CA ARG A 455 25.02 17.63 -18.63
C ARG A 455 23.84 17.24 -17.74
N ARG A 456 22.75 17.95 -17.85
CA ARG A 456 21.47 17.63 -17.18
C ARG A 456 20.33 17.71 -18.21
N GLY A 457 19.19 18.22 -17.95
CA GLY A 457 18.04 18.28 -18.85
C GLY A 457 18.24 19.06 -20.18
N SER A 458 19.37 19.77 -20.35
CA SER A 458 19.74 20.50 -21.57
C SER A 458 21.20 20.26 -21.93
N GLU A 459 21.53 20.45 -23.20
CA GLU A 459 22.95 20.46 -23.65
C GLU A 459 23.67 21.70 -23.08
N PRO A 460 24.98 21.60 -22.84
CA PRO A 460 25.79 22.77 -22.53
C PRO A 460 25.80 23.74 -23.71
N ALA A 461 25.56 25.01 -23.43
CA ALA A 461 25.74 26.05 -24.43
C ALA A 461 27.19 26.13 -24.93
N GLU A 462 27.36 26.58 -26.16
CA GLU A 462 28.70 26.73 -26.74
C GLU A 462 29.58 27.61 -25.84
N GLY A 463 30.79 27.12 -25.50
CA GLY A 463 31.74 27.80 -24.65
C GLY A 463 31.42 27.83 -23.16
N PHE A 464 30.29 27.23 -22.71
CA PHE A 464 29.91 27.26 -21.28
C PHE A 464 30.88 26.44 -20.41
N LEU A 465 31.18 25.20 -20.80
CA LEU A 465 32.07 24.33 -20.01
C LEU A 465 33.51 24.87 -19.98
N GLU A 466 33.99 25.38 -21.11
CA GLU A 466 35.29 26.05 -21.21
C GLU A 466 35.32 27.33 -20.35
N GLY A 467 34.24 28.09 -20.33
CA GLY A 467 34.09 29.28 -19.50
C GLY A 467 34.13 28.91 -18.01
N VAL A 468 33.42 27.91 -17.58
CA VAL A 468 33.44 27.39 -16.17
C VAL A 468 34.88 26.94 -15.82
N ARG A 469 35.57 26.20 -16.72
CA ARG A 469 36.93 25.74 -16.47
C ARG A 469 37.93 26.90 -16.33
N LYS A 470 37.73 27.99 -17.06
CA LYS A 470 38.61 29.19 -16.96
C LYS A 470 38.39 29.96 -15.66
N LEU A 471 37.19 29.91 -15.10
CA LEU A 471 36.83 30.56 -13.83
C LEU A 471 37.29 29.76 -12.60
N ALA A 472 37.42 28.42 -12.73
CA ALA A 472 37.92 27.51 -11.70
C ALA A 472 39.47 27.53 -11.62
#